data_bc005c26b0171ca2eeb49514502cc56d
#
_entry.id   bc005c26b0171ca2eeb49514502cc56d
#
_cell.length_a   1.000
_cell.length_b   1.000
_cell.length_c   1.000
_cell.angle_alpha   90.00
_cell.angle_beta   90.00
_cell.angle_gamma   90.00
#
_symmetry.space_group_name_H-M   'P 1'
#
loop_
_entity.id
_entity.type
_entity.pdbx_description
1 polymer ?
#
loop_
_entity_poly.entity_id
_entity_poly.type
_entity_poly.pdbx_seq_one_letter_code
_entity_poly.pdbx_strand_id
1 'polypeptide(L)'
;MPVRAYHCEHADLPLPPHHPFPFEKYRETRRRLVEAGVLHADELRPAPAATREQLLRAHDLAFVDTFLAGELDADHQKRIGFPWCPELVARCLASAGGTVAAAWDALELGGAGHLAGGTHHAHRDRAAGYCVFHDLAV
;
A
#
# COMPACT_ATOMS: atom_id res chain seq x y z
N MET A 1 1.53 -25.61 4.98
CA MET A 1 2.71 -24.73 4.79
C MET A 1 2.43 -23.42 5.50
N PRO A 2 3.36 -22.88 6.26
CA PRO A 2 3.17 -21.57 6.86
C PRO A 2 3.04 -20.50 5.76
N VAL A 3 1.99 -19.71 5.84
CA VAL A 3 1.75 -18.57 4.94
C VAL A 3 1.94 -17.29 5.75
N ARG A 4 2.56 -16.28 5.18
CA ARG A 4 2.57 -14.93 5.75
C ARG A 4 1.72 -14.00 4.92
N ALA A 5 0.91 -13.21 5.59
CA ALA A 5 0.09 -12.20 4.94
C ALA A 5 0.30 -10.83 5.61
N TYR A 6 0.52 -9.82 4.78
CA TYR A 6 0.74 -8.45 5.25
C TYR A 6 -0.53 -7.63 5.18
N HIS A 7 -0.72 -6.73 6.13
CA HIS A 7 -1.85 -5.80 6.19
C HIS A 7 -1.38 -4.37 6.52
N CYS A 8 -2.18 -3.37 6.17
CA CYS A 8 -1.86 -1.96 6.39
C CYS A 8 -2.78 -1.27 7.41
N GLU A 9 -3.41 -1.99 8.32
CA GLU A 9 -4.34 -1.38 9.30
C GLU A 9 -3.67 -0.39 10.26
N HIS A 10 -2.36 -0.56 10.52
CA HIS A 10 -1.57 0.39 11.32
C HIS A 10 -1.32 1.72 10.60
N ALA A 11 -1.54 1.77 9.30
CA ALA A 11 -1.45 2.97 8.45
C ALA A 11 -2.85 3.33 7.92
N ASP A 12 -3.77 3.59 8.84
CA ASP A 12 -5.14 3.95 8.52
C ASP A 12 -5.20 5.37 7.91
N LEU A 13 -6.11 5.56 6.96
CA LEU A 13 -6.28 6.82 6.25
C LEU A 13 -7.62 7.45 6.63
N PRO A 14 -7.62 8.61 7.31
CA PRO A 14 -8.85 9.32 7.62
C PRO A 14 -9.41 9.95 6.36
N LEU A 15 -10.46 9.36 5.81
CA LEU A 15 -11.17 9.90 4.65
C LEU A 15 -12.37 10.74 5.08
N PRO A 16 -12.71 11.80 4.30
CA PRO A 16 -13.92 12.56 4.53
C PRO A 16 -15.16 11.66 4.51
N PRO A 17 -16.22 12.02 5.26
CA PRO A 17 -17.52 11.35 5.14
C PRO A 17 -17.98 11.30 3.67
N HIS A 18 -18.53 10.17 3.26
CA HIS A 18 -19.00 9.94 1.88
C HIS A 18 -17.91 9.87 0.80
N HIS A 19 -16.64 9.73 1.16
CA HIS A 19 -15.60 9.45 0.17
C HIS A 19 -15.92 8.14 -0.57
N PRO A 20 -15.84 8.11 -1.92
CA PRO A 20 -16.28 6.95 -2.71
C PRO A 20 -15.41 5.70 -2.54
N PHE A 21 -14.18 5.85 -2.03
CA PHE A 21 -13.29 4.72 -1.84
C PHE A 21 -13.69 3.92 -0.58
N PRO A 22 -14.00 2.62 -0.71
CA PRO A 22 -14.48 1.79 0.39
C PRO A 22 -13.31 1.31 1.27
N PHE A 23 -12.73 2.18 2.06
CA PHE A 23 -11.51 1.91 2.84
C PHE A 23 -11.67 0.78 3.85
N GLU A 24 -12.88 0.62 4.41
CA GLU A 24 -13.21 -0.45 5.37
C GLU A 24 -13.05 -1.87 4.80
N LYS A 25 -13.00 -2.02 3.48
CA LYS A 25 -12.80 -3.32 2.84
C LYS A 25 -11.54 -4.06 3.32
N TYR A 26 -10.48 -3.33 3.65
CA TYR A 26 -9.21 -3.93 4.09
C TYR A 26 -9.34 -4.61 5.44
N ARG A 27 -9.95 -3.92 6.42
CA ARG A 27 -10.23 -4.47 7.75
C ARG A 27 -11.21 -5.64 7.67
N GLU A 28 -12.26 -5.49 6.88
CA GLU A 28 -13.27 -6.53 6.69
C GLU A 28 -12.70 -7.77 6.02
N THR A 29 -11.85 -7.62 5.01
CA THR A 29 -11.17 -8.74 4.36
C THR A 29 -10.31 -9.51 5.37
N ARG A 30 -9.49 -8.81 6.14
CA ARG A 30 -8.66 -9.46 7.17
C ARG A 30 -9.52 -10.19 8.19
N ARG A 31 -10.56 -9.53 8.70
CA ARG A 31 -11.48 -10.13 9.67
C ARG A 31 -12.08 -11.44 9.14
N ARG A 32 -12.61 -11.42 7.92
CA ARG A 32 -13.23 -12.60 7.29
C ARG A 32 -12.25 -13.73 7.05
N LEU A 33 -11.02 -13.43 6.66
CA LEU A 33 -10.00 -14.46 6.45
C LEU A 33 -9.64 -15.19 7.74
N VAL A 34 -9.57 -14.46 8.86
CA VAL A 34 -9.32 -15.04 10.19
C VAL A 34 -10.53 -15.84 10.68
N GLU A 35 -11.74 -15.29 10.59
CA GLU A 35 -12.98 -15.97 11.01
C GLU A 35 -13.26 -17.25 10.20
N ALA A 36 -12.92 -17.24 8.92
CA ALA A 36 -13.05 -18.42 8.06
C ALA A 36 -11.92 -19.46 8.25
N GLY A 37 -10.94 -19.19 9.11
CA GLY A 37 -9.79 -20.06 9.34
C GLY A 37 -8.86 -20.19 8.12
N VAL A 38 -8.92 -19.24 7.18
CA VAL A 38 -8.02 -19.19 6.02
C VAL A 38 -6.63 -18.68 6.41
N LEU A 39 -6.59 -17.71 7.33
CA LEU A 39 -5.36 -17.19 7.94
C LEU A 39 -5.49 -17.23 9.46
N HIS A 40 -4.41 -17.62 10.11
CA HIS A 40 -4.28 -17.52 11.55
C HIS A 40 -3.68 -16.16 11.96
N ALA A 41 -3.96 -15.72 13.18
CA ALA A 41 -3.48 -14.41 13.65
C ALA A 41 -1.95 -14.29 13.68
N ASP A 42 -1.24 -15.39 13.90
CA ASP A 42 0.21 -15.46 13.91
C ASP A 42 0.85 -15.48 12.51
N GLU A 43 0.06 -15.65 11.46
CA GLU A 43 0.46 -15.54 10.05
C GLU A 43 0.36 -14.11 9.53
N LEU A 44 -0.36 -13.24 10.26
CA LEU A 44 -0.58 -11.85 9.90
C LEU A 44 0.55 -10.95 10.41
N ARG A 45 1.01 -10.06 9.56
CA ARG A 45 2.08 -9.09 9.86
C ARG A 45 1.69 -7.69 9.42
N PRO A 46 2.00 -6.64 10.21
CA PRO A 46 1.91 -5.28 9.70
C PRO A 46 2.90 -5.09 8.54
N ALA A 47 2.44 -4.49 7.46
CA ALA A 47 3.27 -4.21 6.30
C ALA A 47 4.38 -3.21 6.66
N PRO A 48 5.66 -3.50 6.35
CA PRO A 48 6.72 -2.53 6.53
C PRO A 48 6.59 -1.38 5.53
N ALA A 49 7.09 -0.21 5.87
CA ALA A 49 7.18 0.89 4.92
C ALA A 49 8.24 0.58 3.85
N ALA A 50 7.91 0.84 2.58
CA ALA A 50 8.91 0.83 1.52
C ALA A 50 9.96 1.92 1.79
N THR A 51 11.23 1.61 1.51
CA THR A 51 12.29 2.60 1.56
C THR A 51 12.28 3.49 0.32
N ARG A 52 12.82 4.71 0.44
CA ARG A 52 13.00 5.59 -0.72
C ARG A 52 13.81 4.90 -1.84
N GLU A 53 14.84 4.16 -1.49
CA GLU A 53 15.64 3.40 -2.46
C GLU A 53 14.80 2.36 -3.23
N GLN A 54 13.92 1.64 -2.54
CA GLN A 54 13.00 0.71 -3.18
C GLN A 54 12.08 1.45 -4.17
N LEU A 55 11.47 2.56 -3.76
CA LEU A 55 10.59 3.34 -4.63
C LEU A 55 11.30 3.83 -5.90
N LEU A 56 12.56 4.23 -5.79
CA LEU A 56 13.34 4.73 -6.92
C LEU A 56 13.70 3.65 -7.97
N ARG A 57 13.43 2.39 -7.70
CA ARG A 57 13.54 1.33 -8.71
C ARG A 57 12.48 1.45 -9.79
N ALA A 58 11.31 1.96 -9.44
CA ALA A 58 10.14 2.05 -10.33
C ALA A 58 9.72 3.49 -10.64
N HIS A 59 10.07 4.45 -9.78
CA HIS A 59 9.58 5.83 -9.86
C HIS A 59 10.68 6.85 -10.00
N ASP A 60 10.38 7.95 -10.66
CA ASP A 60 11.29 9.08 -10.80
C ASP A 60 11.50 9.79 -9.47
N LEU A 61 12.76 10.18 -9.24
CA LEU A 61 13.20 10.88 -8.04
C LEU A 61 12.34 12.11 -7.72
N ALA A 62 12.11 12.95 -8.72
CA ALA A 62 11.33 14.18 -8.54
C ALA A 62 9.91 13.89 -8.09
N PHE A 63 9.26 12.88 -8.66
CA PHE A 63 7.90 12.48 -8.25
C PHE A 63 7.87 11.96 -6.82
N VAL A 64 8.80 11.06 -6.46
CA VAL A 64 8.88 10.49 -5.10
C VAL A 64 9.09 11.60 -4.07
N ASP A 65 10.07 12.45 -4.27
CA ASP A 65 10.41 13.51 -3.31
C ASP A 65 9.28 14.54 -3.18
N THR A 66 8.69 14.96 -4.29
CA THR A 66 7.57 15.93 -4.30
C THR A 66 6.33 15.36 -3.60
N PHE A 67 6.00 14.08 -3.82
CA PHE A 67 4.90 13.44 -3.11
C PHE A 67 5.18 13.34 -1.60
N LEU A 68 6.37 12.86 -1.21
CA LEU A 68 6.72 12.71 0.20
C LEU A 68 6.72 14.04 0.95
N ALA A 69 7.11 15.13 0.28
CA ALA A 69 7.10 16.47 0.84
C ALA A 69 5.71 17.15 0.86
N GLY A 70 4.72 16.59 0.17
CA GLY A 70 3.39 17.21 0.03
C GLY A 70 3.36 18.40 -0.92
N GLU A 71 4.26 18.40 -1.89
CA GLU A 71 4.48 19.53 -2.84
C GLU A 71 3.95 19.25 -4.24
N LEU A 72 3.13 18.20 -4.41
CA LEU A 72 2.44 17.94 -5.67
C LEU A 72 1.48 19.10 -6.00
N ASP A 73 1.46 19.51 -7.26
CA ASP A 73 0.48 20.49 -7.72
C ASP A 73 -0.97 19.95 -7.66
N ALA A 74 -1.93 20.86 -7.80
CA ALA A 74 -3.35 20.52 -7.65
C ALA A 74 -3.84 19.47 -8.66
N ASP A 75 -3.30 19.45 -9.86
CA ASP A 75 -3.70 18.49 -10.89
C ASP A 75 -3.18 17.08 -10.58
N HIS A 76 -1.93 16.97 -10.16
CA HIS A 76 -1.37 15.69 -9.69
C HIS A 76 -2.10 15.21 -8.44
N GLN A 77 -2.36 16.10 -7.48
CA GLN A 77 -3.09 15.77 -6.26
C GLN A 77 -4.50 15.25 -6.56
N LYS A 78 -5.21 15.87 -7.48
CA LYS A 78 -6.55 15.44 -7.90
C LYS A 78 -6.56 14.06 -8.52
N ARG A 79 -5.52 13.69 -9.28
CA ARG A 79 -5.41 12.36 -9.91
C ARG A 79 -5.25 11.23 -8.90
N ILE A 80 -4.69 11.50 -7.74
CA ILE A 80 -4.60 10.51 -6.64
C ILE A 80 -6.01 10.11 -6.18
N GLY A 81 -6.91 11.07 -6.02
CA GLY A 81 -8.25 10.85 -5.48
C GLY A 81 -8.33 10.80 -3.96
N PHE A 82 -7.20 10.87 -3.25
CA PHE A 82 -7.10 11.03 -1.80
C PHE A 82 -6.52 12.39 -1.46
N PRO A 83 -7.01 13.07 -0.41
CA PRO A 83 -6.36 14.28 0.09
C PRO A 83 -4.98 13.92 0.64
N TRP A 84 -3.98 14.73 0.31
CA TRP A 84 -2.65 14.53 0.86
C TRP A 84 -2.63 14.83 2.36
N CYS A 85 -2.04 13.92 3.11
CA CYS A 85 -1.74 14.05 4.54
C CYS A 85 -0.59 13.08 4.89
N PRO A 86 0.07 13.24 6.04
CA PRO A 86 1.10 12.31 6.49
C PRO A 86 0.63 10.85 6.56
N GLU A 87 -0.64 10.63 6.90
CA GLU A 87 -1.25 9.30 6.96
C GLU A 87 -1.36 8.67 5.56
N LEU A 88 -1.63 9.46 4.51
CA LEU A 88 -1.60 8.98 3.13
C LEU A 88 -0.18 8.53 2.75
N VAL A 89 0.84 9.30 3.11
CA VAL A 89 2.24 8.92 2.89
C VAL A 89 2.56 7.60 3.57
N ALA A 90 2.24 7.48 4.86
CA ALA A 90 2.45 6.23 5.62
C ALA A 90 1.73 5.04 4.97
N ARG A 91 0.49 5.23 4.53
CA ARG A 91 -0.30 4.22 3.85
C ARG A 91 0.32 3.79 2.51
N CYS A 92 0.76 4.73 1.69
CA CYS A 92 1.37 4.43 0.39
C CYS A 92 2.69 3.68 0.55
N LEU A 93 3.51 4.07 1.55
CA LEU A 93 4.75 3.38 1.87
C LEU A 93 4.50 1.95 2.36
N ALA A 94 3.52 1.74 3.25
CA ALA A 94 3.15 0.42 3.74
C ALA A 94 2.56 -0.46 2.62
N SER A 95 1.78 0.13 1.71
CA SER A 95 1.20 -0.59 0.58
C SER A 95 2.28 -1.14 -0.36
N ALA A 96 3.28 -0.35 -0.71
CA ALA A 96 4.40 -0.81 -1.52
C ALA A 96 5.33 -1.78 -0.75
N GLY A 97 5.69 -1.41 0.48
CA GLY A 97 6.60 -2.22 1.31
C GLY A 97 6.04 -3.58 1.70
N GLY A 98 4.73 -3.68 1.91
CA GLY A 98 4.06 -4.94 2.18
C GLY A 98 4.13 -5.93 1.01
N THR A 99 3.99 -5.43 -0.23
CA THR A 99 4.15 -6.27 -1.43
C THR A 99 5.60 -6.74 -1.59
N VAL A 100 6.58 -5.86 -1.36
CA VAL A 100 8.00 -6.24 -1.38
C VAL A 100 8.30 -7.31 -0.32
N ALA A 101 7.82 -7.12 0.91
CA ALA A 101 8.01 -8.10 1.99
C ALA A 101 7.33 -9.44 1.68
N ALA A 102 6.11 -9.41 1.14
CA ALA A 102 5.41 -10.62 0.72
C ALA A 102 6.17 -11.36 -0.40
N ALA A 103 6.77 -10.64 -1.34
CA ALA A 103 7.58 -11.25 -2.41
C ALA A 103 8.80 -11.98 -1.83
N TRP A 104 9.52 -11.38 -0.88
CA TRP A 104 10.65 -12.04 -0.21
C TRP A 104 10.21 -13.28 0.59
N ASP A 105 9.14 -13.17 1.37
CA ASP A 105 8.61 -14.30 2.10
C ASP A 105 8.14 -15.44 1.17
N ALA A 106 7.56 -15.10 0.02
CA ALA A 106 7.14 -16.09 -0.96
C ALA A 106 8.31 -16.90 -1.54
N LEU A 107 9.48 -16.28 -1.71
CA LEU A 107 10.69 -16.97 -2.14
C LEU A 107 11.22 -17.96 -1.07
N GLU A 108 11.03 -17.63 0.19
CA GLU A 108 11.48 -18.50 1.31
C GLU A 108 10.45 -19.59 1.67
N LEU A 109 9.17 -19.24 1.68
CA LEU A 109 8.09 -20.07 2.20
C LEU A 109 7.29 -20.78 1.09
N GLY A 110 7.50 -20.43 -0.16
CA GLY A 110 6.73 -20.92 -1.30
C GLY A 110 5.43 -20.16 -1.56
N GLY A 111 5.01 -19.28 -0.67
CA GLY A 111 3.83 -18.43 -0.85
C GLY A 111 3.67 -17.41 0.28
N ALA A 112 3.25 -16.21 -0.07
CA ALA A 112 2.88 -15.15 0.87
C ALA A 112 1.84 -14.23 0.23
N GLY A 113 1.23 -13.34 1.01
CA GLY A 113 0.19 -12.44 0.51
C GLY A 113 0.28 -11.04 1.09
N HIS A 114 -0.35 -10.09 0.40
CA HIS A 114 -0.57 -8.74 0.89
C HIS A 114 -2.03 -8.33 0.71
N LEU A 115 -2.71 -8.00 1.80
CA LEU A 115 -4.16 -7.71 1.80
C LEU A 115 -4.50 -6.28 1.34
N ALA A 116 -3.51 -5.45 1.07
CA ALA A 116 -3.68 -4.05 0.69
C ALA A 116 -2.80 -3.61 -0.49
N GLY A 117 -2.29 -4.55 -1.27
CA GLY A 117 -1.52 -4.30 -2.49
C GLY A 117 -2.40 -4.07 -3.73
N GLY A 118 -1.78 -4.10 -4.90
CA GLY A 118 -2.45 -3.96 -6.19
C GLY A 118 -2.59 -2.52 -6.67
N THR A 119 -1.60 -1.69 -6.41
CA THR A 119 -1.58 -0.26 -6.78
C THR A 119 -1.12 -0.03 -8.23
N HIS A 120 -1.77 -0.72 -9.17
CA HIS A 120 -1.37 -0.83 -10.58
C HIS A 120 -1.71 0.38 -11.46
N HIS A 121 -2.49 1.34 -10.97
CA HIS A 121 -2.75 2.59 -11.72
C HIS A 121 -1.63 3.63 -11.59
N ALA A 122 -0.67 3.40 -10.71
CA ALA A 122 0.50 4.28 -10.57
C ALA A 122 1.43 4.17 -11.78
N HIS A 123 2.00 5.29 -12.17
CA HIS A 123 2.99 5.41 -13.24
C HIS A 123 4.36 5.75 -12.66
N ARG A 124 5.38 5.77 -13.52
CA ARG A 124 6.74 6.12 -13.12
C ARG A 124 6.84 7.52 -12.51
N ASP A 125 6.14 8.46 -13.10
CA ASP A 125 6.24 9.90 -12.83
C ASP A 125 4.97 10.53 -12.24
N ARG A 126 3.91 9.76 -11.99
CA ARG A 126 2.64 10.26 -11.48
C ARG A 126 1.77 9.19 -10.84
N ALA A 127 0.93 9.61 -9.94
CA ALA A 127 -0.13 8.81 -9.34
C ALA A 127 -1.43 8.91 -10.15
N ALA A 128 -2.28 7.91 -10.01
CA ALA A 128 -3.63 7.90 -10.57
C ALA A 128 -4.53 6.89 -9.85
N GLY A 129 -5.83 7.12 -9.82
CA GLY A 129 -6.82 6.12 -9.43
C GLY A 129 -6.56 5.48 -8.07
N TYR A 130 -6.30 6.28 -7.05
CA TYR A 130 -5.97 5.85 -5.69
C TYR A 130 -4.62 5.12 -5.53
N CYS A 131 -3.81 5.08 -6.58
CA CYS A 131 -2.50 4.41 -6.60
C CYS A 131 -1.39 5.46 -6.73
N VAL A 132 -0.52 5.55 -5.74
CA VAL A 132 0.61 6.48 -5.74
C VAL A 132 1.88 5.78 -6.20
N PHE A 133 2.26 4.70 -5.56
CA PHE A 133 3.41 3.89 -5.94
C PHE A 133 2.96 2.54 -6.49
N HIS A 134 3.59 2.08 -7.56
CA HIS A 134 3.26 0.81 -8.21
C HIS A 134 3.96 -0.33 -7.46
N ASP A 135 3.24 -0.96 -6.56
CA ASP A 135 3.77 -1.95 -5.61
C ASP A 135 4.41 -3.19 -6.26
N LEU A 136 3.92 -3.61 -7.42
CA LEU A 136 4.50 -4.76 -8.15
C LEU A 136 5.74 -4.38 -8.99
N ALA A 137 6.00 -3.10 -9.22
CA ALA A 137 7.16 -2.62 -9.98
C ALA A 137 8.33 -2.23 -9.07
N VAL A 138 8.06 -1.92 -7.81
CA VAL A 138 9.06 -1.59 -6.77
C VAL A 138 9.80 -2.86 -6.28
#